data_5ddbd6189ff2f9e54f1e79a171296b86
#
_entry.id   5ddbd6189ff2f9e54f1e79a171296b86
#
_cell.length_a   1.000
_cell.length_b   1.000
_cell.length_c   1.000
_cell.angle_alpha   90.00
_cell.angle_beta   90.00
_cell.angle_gamma   90.00
#
_symmetry.space_group_name_H-M   'P 1'
#
loop_
_entity.id
_entity.type
_entity.pdbx_description
1 polymer ?
#
loop_
_entity_poly.entity_id
_entity_poly.type
_entity_poly.pdbx_seq_one_letter_code
_entity_poly.pdbx_strand_id
1 'polypeptide(L)'
;MKLVSITWSTDQNFNYKNTILYKSFIKHNDDNDFINIHFNRNEYSKLESEFENNYGHQFEFILYKIFLFKDKLKEIDDNLIIYCDTNDVVCLGNINNLKYNDDIIFSSEKNKYPSDNSSWVPISSYPEWNLKNGLYLNSGLIVTTKELYLKLLENIIEVVLPLKYKNFGGDQGVYTYHYINNLTPNIKLDDTCEFFLSTYLSSGSWFEKIGDRIKHKLTNTTPMFVHDNGWNYGSPRIIETFNLI
;
A
#
# COMPACT_ATOMS: atom_id res chain seq x y z
N MET A 1 -3.16 -18.17 2.46
CA MET A 1 -2.99 -16.73 2.13
C MET A 1 -2.61 -15.98 3.39
N LYS A 2 -1.70 -15.03 3.31
CA LYS A 2 -1.32 -14.21 4.48
C LYS A 2 -1.55 -12.73 4.21
N LEU A 3 -2.12 -12.05 5.21
CA LEU A 3 -2.08 -10.60 5.28
C LEU A 3 -0.81 -10.18 6.00
N VAL A 4 -0.04 -9.32 5.36
CA VAL A 4 1.23 -8.81 5.89
C VAL A 4 1.12 -7.31 6.06
N SER A 5 1.51 -6.82 7.21
CA SER A 5 1.56 -5.39 7.51
C SER A 5 2.91 -5.01 8.08
N ILE A 6 3.29 -3.75 7.91
CA ILE A 6 4.49 -3.21 8.54
C ILE A 6 4.07 -2.15 9.55
N THR A 7 4.61 -2.27 10.75
CA THR A 7 4.47 -1.24 11.79
C THR A 7 5.83 -0.75 12.25
N TRP A 8 5.87 0.51 12.61
CA TRP A 8 7.04 1.09 13.26
C TRP A 8 6.61 1.90 14.48
N SER A 9 7.43 1.90 15.50
CA SER A 9 7.18 2.70 16.68
C SER A 9 8.48 2.98 17.43
N THR A 10 8.52 4.12 18.09
CA THR A 10 9.50 4.42 19.15
C THR A 10 9.04 3.91 20.51
N ASP A 11 7.77 3.56 20.64
CA ASP A 11 7.19 3.01 21.86
C ASP A 11 7.57 1.53 21.99
N GLN A 12 8.30 1.20 23.04
CA GLN A 12 8.69 -0.18 23.37
C GLN A 12 7.49 -1.08 23.73
N ASN A 13 6.36 -0.48 24.11
CA ASN A 13 5.12 -1.19 24.44
C ASN A 13 4.14 -1.26 23.27
N PHE A 14 4.56 -0.85 22.08
CA PHE A 14 3.69 -0.91 20.91
C PHE A 14 3.19 -2.33 20.66
N ASN A 15 1.87 -2.45 20.52
CA ASN A 15 1.21 -3.71 20.21
C ASN A 15 0.36 -3.56 18.95
N TYR A 16 0.79 -4.20 17.86
CA TYR A 16 0.08 -4.17 16.57
C TYR A 16 -1.37 -4.67 16.67
N LYS A 17 -1.69 -5.51 17.67
CA LYS A 17 -3.05 -5.98 17.93
C LYS A 17 -4.03 -4.85 18.32
N ASN A 18 -3.50 -3.68 18.64
CA ASN A 18 -4.31 -2.49 18.89
C ASN A 18 -4.64 -1.69 17.61
N THR A 19 -4.03 -2.01 16.48
CA THR A 19 -4.27 -1.31 15.20
C THR A 19 -5.69 -1.59 14.67
N ILE A 20 -6.17 -0.65 13.88
CA ILE A 20 -7.49 -0.75 13.21
C ILE A 20 -7.52 -1.98 12.30
N LEU A 21 -6.47 -2.16 11.50
CA LEU A 21 -6.38 -3.29 10.59
C LEU A 21 -6.49 -4.63 11.32
N TYR A 22 -5.69 -4.85 12.36
CA TYR A 22 -5.73 -6.12 13.08
C TYR A 22 -7.10 -6.39 13.69
N LYS A 23 -7.68 -5.41 14.40
CA LYS A 23 -9.00 -5.55 15.05
C LYS A 23 -10.12 -5.89 14.07
N SER A 24 -10.09 -5.28 12.88
CA SER A 24 -11.07 -5.59 11.84
C SER A 24 -10.79 -6.94 11.16
N PHE A 25 -9.52 -7.29 10.97
CA PHE A 25 -9.11 -8.53 10.34
C PHE A 25 -9.58 -9.77 11.11
N ILE A 26 -9.35 -9.82 12.42
CA ILE A 26 -9.71 -10.98 13.24
C ILE A 26 -11.22 -11.20 13.38
N LYS A 27 -12.06 -10.26 12.97
CA LYS A 27 -13.52 -10.47 12.90
C LYS A 27 -13.92 -11.47 11.80
N HIS A 28 -13.09 -11.63 10.79
CA HIS A 28 -13.41 -12.39 9.58
C HIS A 28 -12.40 -13.49 9.26
N ASN A 29 -11.21 -13.48 9.90
CA ASN A 29 -10.06 -14.30 9.54
C ASN A 29 -9.37 -14.89 10.78
N ASP A 30 -8.53 -15.90 10.58
CA ASP A 30 -7.72 -16.48 11.63
C ASP A 30 -6.52 -15.56 11.97
N ASP A 31 -6.18 -15.48 13.27
CA ASP A 31 -4.99 -14.71 13.75
C ASP A 31 -3.69 -15.20 13.09
N ASN A 32 -3.60 -16.50 12.82
CA ASN A 32 -2.44 -17.10 12.14
C ASN A 32 -2.24 -16.62 10.70
N ASP A 33 -3.26 -16.02 10.07
CA ASP A 33 -3.17 -15.46 8.73
C ASP A 33 -2.71 -13.99 8.72
N PHE A 34 -2.48 -13.41 9.91
CA PHE A 34 -1.95 -12.05 10.06
C PHE A 34 -0.48 -12.07 10.44
N ILE A 35 0.35 -11.44 9.63
CA ILE A 35 1.78 -11.27 9.89
C ILE A 35 2.08 -9.79 10.05
N ASN A 36 2.59 -9.41 11.22
CA ASN A 36 3.08 -8.05 11.44
C ASN A 36 4.59 -8.02 11.46
N ILE A 37 5.17 -7.23 10.59
CA ILE A 37 6.59 -6.94 10.58
C ILE A 37 6.76 -5.64 11.38
N HIS A 38 7.31 -5.76 12.58
CA HIS A 38 7.58 -4.59 13.42
C HIS A 38 9.06 -4.26 13.39
N PHE A 39 9.39 -2.98 13.29
CA PHE A 39 10.76 -2.57 13.43
C PHE A 39 10.91 -1.32 14.32
N ASN A 40 12.06 -1.25 14.95
CA ASN A 40 12.43 -0.17 15.83
C ASN A 40 13.10 0.94 15.02
N ARG A 41 12.69 2.19 15.22
CA ARG A 41 13.27 3.35 14.57
C ARG A 41 14.78 3.48 14.78
N ASN A 42 15.31 2.96 15.89
CA ASN A 42 16.75 2.98 16.16
C ASN A 42 17.55 2.06 15.24
N GLU A 43 16.94 1.01 14.69
CA GLU A 43 17.58 0.13 13.70
C GLU A 43 17.72 0.84 12.36
N TYR A 44 16.74 1.67 12.02
CA TYR A 44 16.75 2.48 10.83
C TYR A 44 17.93 3.45 10.79
N SER A 45 18.24 4.15 11.90
CA SER A 45 19.33 5.13 11.94
C SER A 45 20.71 4.55 11.63
N LYS A 46 20.90 3.24 11.87
CA LYS A 46 22.14 2.55 11.50
C LYS A 46 22.25 2.30 10.00
N LEU A 47 21.14 2.08 9.34
CA LEU A 47 21.07 1.77 7.93
C LEU A 47 21.03 3.04 7.06
N GLU A 48 20.56 4.18 7.61
CA GLU A 48 20.47 5.45 6.90
C GLU A 48 21.82 5.87 6.32
N SER A 49 22.88 5.82 7.13
CA SER A 49 24.24 6.19 6.69
C SER A 49 24.79 5.24 5.61
N GLU A 50 24.46 3.97 5.70
CA GLU A 50 24.86 2.96 4.72
C GLU A 50 24.15 3.20 3.37
N PHE A 51 22.90 3.59 3.42
CA PHE A 51 22.11 3.91 2.24
C PHE A 51 22.53 5.21 1.57
N GLU A 52 22.80 6.26 2.32
CA GLU A 52 23.38 7.51 1.79
C GLU A 52 24.69 7.26 1.06
N ASN A 53 25.56 6.42 1.62
CA ASN A 53 26.82 6.04 0.99
C ASN A 53 26.64 5.25 -0.31
N ASN A 54 25.67 4.34 -0.35
CA ASN A 54 25.47 3.44 -1.50
C ASN A 54 24.67 4.11 -2.63
N TYR A 55 23.70 4.94 -2.31
CA TYR A 55 22.76 5.48 -3.30
C TYR A 55 22.83 7.01 -3.46
N GLY A 56 23.53 7.72 -2.58
CA GLY A 56 23.73 9.17 -2.68
C GLY A 56 22.44 9.99 -2.49
N HIS A 57 21.45 9.41 -1.83
CA HIS A 57 20.20 10.06 -1.47
C HIS A 57 20.05 10.15 0.02
N GLN A 58 19.29 11.12 0.46
CA GLN A 58 18.67 11.03 1.76
C GLN A 58 17.69 9.86 1.74
N PHE A 59 18.01 8.82 2.46
CA PHE A 59 17.19 7.62 2.53
C PHE A 59 15.94 7.93 3.33
N GLU A 60 14.80 7.92 2.67
CA GLU A 60 13.54 8.08 3.35
C GLU A 60 13.18 6.79 4.08
N PHE A 61 12.80 6.93 5.35
CA PHE A 61 12.28 5.86 6.18
C PHE A 61 11.25 4.96 5.44
N ILE A 62 10.42 5.56 4.62
CA ILE A 62 9.40 4.86 3.85
C ILE A 62 10.02 3.92 2.80
N LEU A 63 11.19 4.26 2.24
CA LEU A 63 11.92 3.37 1.33
C LEU A 63 12.51 2.16 2.03
N TYR A 64 12.81 2.28 3.32
CA TYR A 64 13.28 1.16 4.13
C TYR A 64 12.28 0.00 4.15
N LYS A 65 11.00 0.27 4.06
CA LYS A 65 9.97 -0.75 3.92
C LYS A 65 10.31 -1.75 2.78
N ILE A 66 10.83 -1.28 1.67
CA ILE A 66 11.14 -2.09 0.48
C ILE A 66 12.17 -3.16 0.84
N PHE A 67 13.22 -2.77 1.54
CA PHE A 67 14.29 -3.70 1.95
C PHE A 67 13.81 -4.67 3.03
N LEU A 68 13.15 -4.14 4.04
CA LEU A 68 12.60 -4.94 5.13
C LEU A 68 11.59 -5.96 4.60
N PHE A 69 10.74 -5.55 3.68
CA PHE A 69 9.78 -6.44 3.05
C PHE A 69 10.48 -7.54 2.26
N LYS A 70 11.46 -7.18 1.43
CA LYS A 70 12.22 -8.15 0.63
C LYS A 70 12.82 -9.26 1.49
N ASP A 71 13.38 -8.91 2.63
CA ASP A 71 14.01 -9.91 3.52
C ASP A 71 12.97 -10.75 4.26
N LYS A 72 11.93 -10.09 4.81
CA LYS A 72 10.90 -10.79 5.59
C LYS A 72 9.96 -11.65 4.75
N LEU A 73 9.66 -11.27 3.52
CA LEU A 73 8.84 -12.10 2.63
C LEU A 73 9.46 -13.48 2.37
N LYS A 74 10.79 -13.60 2.37
CA LYS A 74 11.47 -14.89 2.20
C LYS A 74 11.17 -15.88 3.33
N GLU A 75 10.85 -15.37 4.52
CA GLU A 75 10.54 -16.16 5.71
C GLU A 75 9.06 -16.63 5.73
N ILE A 76 8.20 -16.11 4.86
CA ILE A 76 6.78 -16.44 4.82
C ILE A 76 6.55 -17.67 3.94
N ASP A 77 5.91 -18.71 4.49
CA ASP A 77 5.65 -19.97 3.76
C ASP A 77 4.53 -19.90 2.73
N ASP A 78 3.64 -18.91 2.84
CA ASP A 78 2.51 -18.74 1.92
C ASP A 78 2.91 -18.08 0.60
N ASN A 79 2.27 -18.49 -0.48
CA ASN A 79 2.53 -17.89 -1.79
C ASN A 79 1.72 -16.62 -2.07
N LEU A 80 0.50 -16.51 -1.56
CA LEU A 80 -0.36 -15.35 -1.79
C LEU A 80 -0.28 -14.38 -0.63
N ILE A 81 0.09 -13.15 -0.93
CA ILE A 81 0.35 -12.07 0.02
C ILE A 81 -0.60 -10.90 -0.23
N ILE A 82 -1.21 -10.41 0.84
CA ILE A 82 -1.90 -9.13 0.86
C ILE A 82 -1.10 -8.19 1.76
N TYR A 83 -0.59 -7.10 1.23
CA TYR A 83 0.02 -6.04 2.03
C TYR A 83 -1.01 -4.97 2.35
N CYS A 84 -1.05 -4.52 3.61
CA CYS A 84 -1.89 -3.41 4.06
C CYS A 84 -1.14 -2.46 4.99
N ASP A 85 -1.39 -1.16 4.85
CA ASP A 85 -1.10 -0.18 5.88
C ASP A 85 -1.96 -0.46 7.13
N THR A 86 -1.49 -0.06 8.32
CA THR A 86 -2.08 -0.57 9.57
C THR A 86 -3.08 0.36 10.26
N ASN A 87 -2.91 1.68 10.10
CA ASN A 87 -3.59 2.64 10.97
C ASN A 87 -4.91 3.18 10.41
N ASP A 88 -5.09 3.06 9.11
CA ASP A 88 -6.22 3.63 8.36
C ASP A 88 -6.83 2.65 7.35
N VAL A 89 -6.50 1.36 7.49
CA VAL A 89 -7.09 0.29 6.70
C VAL A 89 -8.01 -0.59 7.56
N VAL A 90 -9.18 -0.93 7.02
CA VAL A 90 -10.15 -1.87 7.59
C VAL A 90 -10.32 -3.07 6.67
N CYS A 91 -10.28 -4.27 7.23
CA CYS A 91 -10.64 -5.51 6.56
C CYS A 91 -12.13 -5.81 6.81
N LEU A 92 -12.91 -5.96 5.76
CA LEU A 92 -14.37 -6.16 5.80
C LEU A 92 -14.79 -7.56 5.33
N GLY A 93 -13.87 -8.51 5.21
CA GLY A 93 -14.21 -9.83 4.73
C GLY A 93 -13.16 -10.89 4.97
N ASN A 94 -13.49 -12.12 4.63
CA ASN A 94 -12.56 -13.23 4.71
C ASN A 94 -11.64 -13.25 3.50
N ILE A 95 -10.33 -13.16 3.74
CA ILE A 95 -9.31 -13.10 2.67
C ILE A 95 -9.32 -14.35 1.78
N ASN A 96 -9.73 -15.51 2.30
CA ASN A 96 -9.81 -16.75 1.52
C ASN A 96 -10.91 -16.73 0.44
N ASN A 97 -11.79 -15.72 0.47
CA ASN A 97 -12.80 -15.51 -0.58
C ASN A 97 -12.27 -14.66 -1.75
N LEU A 98 -11.04 -14.19 -1.67
CA LEU A 98 -10.43 -13.32 -2.66
C LEU A 98 -10.10 -14.13 -3.92
N LYS A 99 -10.65 -13.72 -5.08
CA LYS A 99 -10.36 -14.32 -6.38
C LYS A 99 -9.20 -13.55 -7.00
N TYR A 100 -8.05 -14.20 -7.07
CA TYR A 100 -6.80 -13.58 -7.50
C TYR A 100 -6.30 -14.23 -8.82
N ASN A 101 -5.74 -13.43 -9.72
CA ASN A 101 -5.35 -13.81 -11.08
C ASN A 101 -3.85 -13.56 -11.36
N ASP A 102 -2.95 -13.99 -10.50
CA ASP A 102 -1.47 -13.95 -10.69
C ASP A 102 -0.89 -12.62 -11.23
N ASP A 103 -1.44 -11.49 -10.80
CA ASP A 103 -0.94 -10.15 -11.08
C ASP A 103 -0.39 -9.47 -9.81
N ILE A 104 0.25 -8.31 -9.95
CA ILE A 104 0.52 -7.41 -8.82
C ILE A 104 -0.56 -6.33 -8.86
N ILE A 105 -1.54 -6.42 -7.97
CA ILE A 105 -2.68 -5.50 -7.95
C ILE A 105 -2.49 -4.50 -6.82
N PHE A 106 -2.35 -3.24 -7.18
CA PHE A 106 -2.34 -2.11 -6.26
C PHE A 106 -3.73 -1.51 -6.11
N SER A 107 -4.01 -0.95 -4.95
CA SER A 107 -5.17 -0.07 -4.84
C SER A 107 -4.99 1.17 -5.71
N SER A 108 -6.12 1.75 -6.09
CA SER A 108 -6.16 2.98 -6.87
C SER A 108 -6.82 4.12 -6.08
N GLU A 109 -6.36 5.34 -6.31
CA GLU A 109 -6.90 6.54 -5.69
C GLU A 109 -7.05 7.68 -6.69
N LYS A 110 -7.82 8.72 -6.32
CA LYS A 110 -8.02 9.89 -7.18
C LYS A 110 -6.92 10.94 -7.07
N ASN A 111 -6.06 10.80 -6.10
CA ASN A 111 -4.95 11.71 -5.91
C ASN A 111 -3.79 11.36 -6.83
N LYS A 112 -3.38 12.33 -7.66
CA LYS A 112 -2.15 12.20 -8.44
C LYS A 112 -0.95 12.26 -7.51
N TYR A 113 -0.22 11.18 -7.41
CA TYR A 113 1.00 11.12 -6.65
C TYR A 113 2.13 10.50 -7.46
N PRO A 114 3.27 11.16 -7.61
CA PRO A 114 3.57 12.49 -7.03
C PRO A 114 2.71 13.61 -7.62
N SER A 115 2.43 14.62 -6.81
CA SER A 115 1.74 15.83 -7.28
C SER A 115 2.66 16.68 -8.18
N ASP A 116 2.09 17.56 -8.99
CA ASP A 116 2.85 18.42 -9.91
C ASP A 116 3.91 19.30 -9.21
N ASN A 117 3.79 19.50 -7.91
CA ASN A 117 4.70 20.26 -7.07
C ASN A 117 5.78 19.40 -6.38
N SER A 118 5.79 18.09 -6.55
CA SER A 118 6.84 17.24 -6.00
C SER A 118 8.12 17.39 -6.83
N SER A 119 9.18 17.84 -6.19
CA SER A 119 10.44 18.23 -6.83
C SER A 119 11.35 17.07 -7.26
N TRP A 120 10.94 15.83 -7.13
CA TRP A 120 11.82 14.68 -7.16
C TRP A 120 11.78 13.85 -8.45
N VAL A 121 10.67 13.82 -9.14
CA VAL A 121 10.63 13.29 -10.52
C VAL A 121 10.12 14.41 -11.40
N PRO A 122 10.89 14.87 -12.40
CA PRO A 122 10.38 15.86 -13.32
C PRO A 122 9.12 15.30 -14.00
N ILE A 123 7.96 15.83 -13.67
CA ILE A 123 6.68 15.46 -14.31
C ILE A 123 6.74 15.67 -15.82
N SER A 124 7.61 16.59 -16.27
CA SER A 124 8.00 16.72 -17.67
C SER A 124 8.56 15.43 -18.29
N SER A 125 9.05 14.49 -17.47
CA SER A 125 9.49 13.16 -17.92
C SER A 125 8.31 12.17 -18.09
N TYR A 126 7.11 12.55 -17.65
CA TYR A 126 5.89 11.74 -17.73
C TYR A 126 4.76 12.53 -18.37
N PRO A 127 4.90 12.91 -19.67
CA PRO A 127 3.94 13.79 -20.35
C PRO A 127 2.52 13.18 -20.39
N GLU A 128 2.40 11.89 -20.20
CA GLU A 128 1.14 11.17 -20.35
C GLU A 128 0.84 10.27 -19.14
N TRP A 129 0.66 10.87 -17.98
CA TRP A 129 -0.19 10.24 -16.97
C TRP A 129 -1.64 10.21 -17.46
N ASN A 130 -1.85 9.62 -18.62
CA ASN A 130 -3.18 9.30 -19.10
C ASN A 130 -3.66 8.06 -18.37
N LEU A 131 -4.13 8.31 -17.17
CA LEU A 131 -4.74 7.30 -16.37
C LEU A 131 -6.06 6.91 -17.01
N LYS A 132 -6.24 5.63 -17.18
CA LYS A 132 -7.59 5.11 -17.36
C LYS A 132 -8.41 5.60 -16.17
N ASN A 133 -9.48 6.35 -16.44
CA ASN A 133 -10.46 6.81 -15.46
C ASN A 133 -9.96 7.81 -14.39
N GLY A 134 -8.82 8.46 -14.55
CA GLY A 134 -8.32 9.44 -13.56
C GLY A 134 -7.96 8.82 -12.20
N LEU A 135 -7.48 7.57 -12.20
CA LEU A 135 -7.06 6.86 -11.00
C LEU A 135 -5.54 6.69 -10.99
N TYR A 136 -4.95 6.75 -9.79
CA TYR A 136 -3.52 6.71 -9.54
C TYR A 136 -3.17 5.56 -8.61
N LEU A 137 -1.95 5.06 -8.68
CA LEU A 137 -1.47 4.00 -7.80
C LEU A 137 -1.43 4.50 -6.36
N ASN A 138 -1.98 3.69 -5.45
CA ASN A 138 -1.81 3.83 -4.01
C ASN A 138 -1.05 2.62 -3.46
N SER A 139 -0.01 2.84 -2.67
CA SER A 139 0.88 1.80 -2.16
C SER A 139 0.42 1.17 -0.84
N GLY A 140 -0.63 1.69 -0.23
CA GLY A 140 -1.10 1.23 1.08
C GLY A 140 -1.83 -0.12 1.06
N LEU A 141 -2.18 -0.62 -0.13
CA LEU A 141 -2.87 -1.90 -0.32
C LEU A 141 -2.37 -2.58 -1.59
N ILE A 142 -1.88 -3.82 -1.45
CA ILE A 142 -1.34 -4.62 -2.56
C ILE A 142 -1.77 -6.07 -2.38
N VAL A 143 -2.21 -6.74 -3.45
CA VAL A 143 -2.36 -8.19 -3.49
C VAL A 143 -1.50 -8.78 -4.61
N THR A 144 -0.76 -9.84 -4.30
CA THR A 144 0.19 -10.45 -5.24
C THR A 144 0.67 -11.81 -4.74
N THR A 145 1.35 -12.57 -5.60
CA THR A 145 2.16 -13.70 -5.12
C THR A 145 3.46 -13.21 -4.49
N LYS A 146 3.98 -13.97 -3.54
CA LYS A 146 5.27 -13.71 -2.92
C LYS A 146 6.39 -13.58 -3.95
N GLU A 147 6.41 -14.48 -4.95
CA GLU A 147 7.41 -14.47 -6.00
C GLU A 147 7.38 -13.19 -6.84
N LEU A 148 6.19 -12.78 -7.30
CA LEU A 148 6.04 -11.55 -8.08
C LEU A 148 6.42 -10.32 -7.27
N TYR A 149 6.06 -10.30 -5.99
CA TYR A 149 6.40 -9.17 -5.14
C TYR A 149 7.90 -9.07 -4.86
N LEU A 150 8.56 -10.19 -4.56
CA LEU A 150 10.01 -10.21 -4.41
C LEU A 150 10.72 -9.72 -5.67
N LYS A 151 10.28 -10.16 -6.84
CA LYS A 151 10.82 -9.70 -8.12
C LYS A 151 10.61 -8.19 -8.34
N LEU A 152 9.43 -7.67 -7.99
CA LEU A 152 9.17 -6.22 -8.04
C LEU A 152 10.12 -5.46 -7.11
N LEU A 153 10.27 -5.90 -5.84
CA LEU A 153 11.15 -5.25 -4.88
C LEU A 153 12.62 -5.30 -5.32
N GLU A 154 13.07 -6.40 -5.90
CA GLU A 154 14.42 -6.54 -6.45
C GLU A 154 14.65 -5.58 -7.61
N ASN A 155 13.72 -5.51 -8.56
CA ASN A 155 13.81 -4.55 -9.67
C ASN A 155 13.82 -3.10 -9.18
N ILE A 156 13.04 -2.77 -8.15
CA ILE A 156 13.06 -1.43 -7.56
C ILE A 156 14.44 -1.10 -7.01
N ILE A 157 15.02 -2.02 -6.24
CA ILE A 157 16.35 -1.83 -5.64
C ILE A 157 17.43 -1.68 -6.73
N GLU A 158 17.38 -2.50 -7.76
CA GLU A 158 18.43 -2.55 -8.78
C GLU A 158 18.30 -1.45 -9.85
N VAL A 159 17.08 -1.05 -10.18
CA VAL A 159 16.82 -0.14 -11.31
C VAL A 159 16.42 1.25 -10.87
N VAL A 160 15.52 1.37 -9.92
CA VAL A 160 14.92 2.66 -9.55
C VAL A 160 15.78 3.42 -8.55
N LEU A 161 16.23 2.76 -7.49
CA LEU A 161 17.02 3.43 -6.45
C LEU A 161 18.37 3.99 -6.97
N PRO A 162 19.11 3.32 -7.86
CA PRO A 162 20.35 3.86 -8.42
C PRO A 162 20.20 5.13 -9.27
N LEU A 163 18.96 5.49 -9.65
CA LEU A 163 18.72 6.73 -10.45
C LEU A 163 19.05 8.01 -9.70
N LYS A 164 19.38 7.94 -8.41
CA LYS A 164 19.84 9.06 -7.58
C LYS A 164 18.90 10.28 -7.58
N TYR A 165 17.62 10.06 -7.67
CA TYR A 165 16.64 11.11 -7.44
C TYR A 165 16.65 11.48 -5.95
N LYS A 166 16.68 12.76 -5.65
CA LYS A 166 16.81 13.28 -4.28
C LYS A 166 15.61 12.95 -3.38
N ASN A 167 14.48 12.61 -3.94
CA ASN A 167 13.26 12.31 -3.21
C ASN A 167 12.26 11.61 -4.14
N PHE A 168 11.85 10.39 -3.83
CA PHE A 168 10.83 9.67 -4.57
C PHE A 168 9.40 9.89 -4.03
N GLY A 169 9.24 10.66 -2.93
CA GLY A 169 7.96 10.78 -2.25
C GLY A 169 7.55 9.46 -1.58
N GLY A 170 8.53 8.80 -1.01
CA GLY A 170 8.32 7.52 -0.34
C GLY A 170 8.17 6.32 -1.27
N ASP A 171 7.65 5.24 -0.70
CA ASP A 171 7.42 3.99 -1.41
C ASP A 171 6.39 4.12 -2.55
N GLN A 172 5.33 4.89 -2.35
CA GLN A 172 4.30 5.11 -3.38
C GLN A 172 4.89 5.72 -4.65
N GLY A 173 5.80 6.68 -4.51
CA GLY A 173 6.45 7.28 -5.65
C GLY A 173 7.35 6.30 -6.40
N VAL A 174 8.08 5.46 -5.68
CA VAL A 174 8.93 4.42 -6.29
C VAL A 174 8.08 3.39 -7.04
N TYR A 175 7.00 2.89 -6.46
CA TYR A 175 6.07 1.99 -7.14
C TYR A 175 5.41 2.66 -8.35
N THR A 176 5.04 3.92 -8.21
CA THR A 176 4.47 4.71 -9.29
C THR A 176 5.44 4.85 -10.47
N TYR A 177 6.72 5.20 -10.20
CA TYR A 177 7.75 5.26 -11.24
C TYR A 177 7.88 3.92 -11.97
N HIS A 178 7.91 2.84 -11.21
CA HIS A 178 8.04 1.48 -11.74
C HIS A 178 6.86 1.08 -12.63
N TYR A 179 5.65 1.41 -12.18
CA TYR A 179 4.41 1.17 -12.91
C TYR A 179 4.35 1.94 -14.24
N ILE A 180 4.62 3.25 -14.21
CA ILE A 180 4.55 4.12 -15.40
C ILE A 180 5.54 3.69 -16.47
N ASN A 181 6.75 3.34 -16.07
CA ASN A 181 7.81 2.94 -16.99
C ASN A 181 7.70 1.47 -17.42
N ASN A 182 6.67 0.76 -16.96
CA ASN A 182 6.44 -0.66 -17.28
C ASN A 182 7.68 -1.55 -17.03
N LEU A 183 8.37 -1.28 -15.91
CA LEU A 183 9.60 -2.00 -15.55
C LEU A 183 9.37 -3.41 -15.03
N THR A 184 8.15 -3.70 -14.55
CA THR A 184 7.68 -5.04 -14.23
C THR A 184 6.35 -5.30 -14.93
N PRO A 185 6.23 -6.37 -15.71
CA PRO A 185 4.96 -6.76 -16.30
C PRO A 185 3.96 -7.14 -15.19
N ASN A 186 2.67 -7.10 -15.53
CA ASN A 186 1.57 -7.55 -14.66
C ASN A 186 1.28 -6.66 -13.44
N ILE A 187 1.77 -5.43 -13.38
CA ILE A 187 1.27 -4.45 -12.41
C ILE A 187 -0.07 -3.91 -12.91
N LYS A 188 -1.09 -4.00 -12.08
CA LYS A 188 -2.45 -3.51 -12.35
C LYS A 188 -2.94 -2.63 -11.20
N LEU A 189 -3.86 -1.72 -11.53
CA LEU A 189 -4.61 -0.98 -10.53
C LEU A 189 -5.99 -1.61 -10.36
N ASP A 190 -6.46 -1.70 -9.13
CA ASP A 190 -7.85 -2.06 -8.84
C ASP A 190 -8.76 -0.85 -9.09
N ASP A 191 -9.02 -0.57 -10.36
CA ASP A 191 -9.81 0.57 -10.82
C ASP A 191 -11.32 0.37 -10.65
N THR A 192 -11.74 -0.85 -10.40
CA THR A 192 -13.13 -1.21 -10.11
C THR A 192 -13.45 -1.32 -8.62
N CYS A 193 -12.46 -1.17 -7.75
CA CYS A 193 -12.58 -1.38 -6.30
C CYS A 193 -13.14 -2.78 -5.97
N GLU A 194 -12.65 -3.80 -6.65
CA GLU A 194 -13.06 -5.18 -6.38
C GLU A 194 -12.45 -5.71 -5.09
N PHE A 195 -11.18 -5.38 -4.85
CA PHE A 195 -10.41 -5.77 -3.66
C PHE A 195 -10.30 -4.64 -2.67
N PHE A 196 -9.97 -3.46 -3.16
CA PHE A 196 -9.52 -2.31 -2.39
C PHE A 196 -10.33 -1.06 -2.71
N LEU A 197 -10.65 -0.29 -1.68
CA LEU A 197 -11.21 1.04 -1.80
C LEU A 197 -10.31 2.04 -1.09
N SER A 198 -9.65 2.93 -1.84
CA SER A 198 -9.00 4.10 -1.28
C SER A 198 -9.94 5.29 -1.28
N THR A 199 -10.05 5.98 -0.15
CA THR A 199 -11.05 7.05 0.01
C THR A 199 -10.53 8.44 -0.30
N TYR A 200 -9.26 8.59 -0.66
CA TYR A 200 -8.67 9.89 -0.95
C TYR A 200 -9.41 10.62 -2.07
N LEU A 201 -9.82 11.86 -1.80
CA LEU A 201 -10.65 12.71 -2.67
C LEU A 201 -12.01 12.10 -3.07
N SER A 202 -12.48 11.10 -2.32
CA SER A 202 -13.78 10.50 -2.52
C SER A 202 -14.88 11.29 -1.83
N SER A 203 -16.12 11.22 -2.37
CA SER A 203 -17.30 11.77 -1.71
C SER A 203 -18.02 10.70 -0.90
N GLY A 204 -18.43 10.99 0.33
CA GLY A 204 -19.22 10.07 1.15
C GLY A 204 -20.52 9.58 0.47
N SER A 205 -21.06 10.36 -0.47
CA SER A 205 -22.25 9.98 -1.25
C SER A 205 -22.01 8.80 -2.21
N TRP A 206 -20.77 8.46 -2.49
CA TRP A 206 -20.41 7.31 -3.35
C TRP A 206 -20.48 5.98 -2.64
N PHE A 207 -20.65 6.00 -1.32
CA PHE A 207 -20.62 4.81 -0.49
C PHE A 207 -21.99 4.51 0.12
N GLU A 208 -22.22 3.25 0.40
CA GLU A 208 -23.40 2.75 1.09
C GLU A 208 -23.00 1.61 2.02
N LYS A 209 -23.46 1.64 3.26
CA LYS A 209 -23.26 0.52 4.19
C LYS A 209 -24.28 -0.57 3.92
N ILE A 210 -23.79 -1.79 3.72
CA ILE A 210 -24.61 -3.00 3.55
C ILE A 210 -24.17 -4.03 4.58
N GLY A 211 -24.89 -4.14 5.68
CA GLY A 211 -24.44 -4.94 6.84
C GLY A 211 -23.12 -4.39 7.38
N ASP A 212 -22.12 -5.22 7.50
CA ASP A 212 -20.77 -4.85 7.97
C ASP A 212 -19.81 -4.48 6.82
N ARG A 213 -20.31 -4.30 5.61
CA ARG A 213 -19.53 -3.99 4.40
C ARG A 213 -19.88 -2.63 3.83
N ILE A 214 -18.99 -2.12 3.00
CA ILE A 214 -19.20 -0.91 2.21
C ILE A 214 -19.39 -1.28 0.75
N LYS A 215 -20.45 -0.76 0.14
CA LYS A 215 -20.66 -0.82 -1.29
C LYS A 215 -20.18 0.48 -1.92
N HIS A 216 -19.32 0.40 -2.92
CA HIS A 216 -18.96 1.53 -3.77
C HIS A 216 -19.97 1.65 -4.91
N LYS A 217 -20.81 2.69 -4.87
CA LYS A 217 -21.98 2.83 -5.76
C LYS A 217 -21.61 3.06 -7.22
N LEU A 218 -20.46 3.73 -7.48
CA LEU A 218 -20.05 4.04 -8.85
C LEU A 218 -19.60 2.78 -9.62
N THR A 219 -18.90 1.87 -8.95
CA THR A 219 -18.44 0.60 -9.54
C THR A 219 -19.40 -0.56 -9.28
N ASN A 220 -20.36 -0.37 -8.36
CA ASN A 220 -21.29 -1.40 -7.89
C ASN A 220 -20.58 -2.61 -7.23
N THR A 221 -19.41 -2.37 -6.64
CA THR A 221 -18.57 -3.39 -5.98
C THR A 221 -18.65 -3.29 -4.46
N THR A 222 -18.21 -4.33 -3.77
CA THR A 222 -18.13 -4.39 -2.31
C THR A 222 -16.71 -4.80 -1.93
N PRO A 223 -15.79 -3.83 -1.82
CA PRO A 223 -14.37 -4.11 -1.58
C PRO A 223 -14.15 -4.85 -0.26
N MET A 224 -13.11 -5.67 -0.24
CA MET A 224 -12.72 -6.38 0.98
C MET A 224 -11.94 -5.50 1.95
N PHE A 225 -11.22 -4.51 1.43
CA PHE A 225 -10.44 -3.57 2.24
C PHE A 225 -10.82 -2.13 1.91
N VAL A 226 -10.88 -1.31 2.96
CA VAL A 226 -11.09 0.14 2.85
C VAL A 226 -9.89 0.84 3.47
N HIS A 227 -9.21 1.65 2.67
CA HIS A 227 -8.10 2.52 3.06
C HIS A 227 -8.58 3.95 3.18
N ASP A 228 -8.72 4.43 4.41
CA ASP A 228 -9.29 5.74 4.74
C ASP A 228 -8.20 6.83 4.78
N ASN A 229 -7.34 6.85 3.77
CA ASN A 229 -6.14 7.67 3.67
C ASN A 229 -6.39 9.15 3.37
N GLY A 230 -7.62 9.54 3.07
CA GLY A 230 -7.95 10.91 2.64
C GLY A 230 -8.44 11.85 3.72
N TRP A 231 -8.65 11.40 4.94
CA TRP A 231 -9.31 12.16 6.00
C TRP A 231 -8.59 13.47 6.39
N ASN A 232 -7.26 13.50 6.34
CA ASN A 232 -6.45 14.69 6.63
C ASN A 232 -6.60 15.79 5.56
N TYR A 233 -7.21 15.47 4.41
CA TYR A 233 -7.33 16.36 3.26
C TYR A 233 -8.80 16.69 2.94
N GLY A 234 -9.67 16.54 3.94
CA GLY A 234 -11.08 16.90 3.81
C GLY A 234 -11.98 15.82 3.21
N SER A 235 -11.47 14.63 2.96
CA SER A 235 -12.29 13.46 2.61
C SER A 235 -13.03 12.97 3.86
N PRO A 236 -14.24 12.42 3.72
CA PRO A 236 -14.99 11.89 4.85
C PRO A 236 -14.24 10.70 5.45
N ARG A 237 -14.19 10.60 6.77
CA ARG A 237 -13.71 9.40 7.48
C ARG A 237 -14.73 8.28 7.31
N ILE A 238 -14.54 7.47 6.30
CA ILE A 238 -15.47 6.40 5.94
C ILE A 238 -15.55 5.36 7.06
N ILE A 239 -14.43 5.03 7.67
CA ILE A 239 -14.36 4.08 8.77
C ILE A 239 -15.22 4.54 9.94
N GLU A 240 -15.16 5.80 10.33
CA GLU A 240 -15.96 6.38 11.43
C GLU A 240 -17.40 6.62 11.01
N THR A 241 -17.61 7.24 9.84
CA THR A 241 -18.94 7.59 9.32
C THR A 241 -19.85 6.37 9.23
N PHE A 242 -19.30 5.22 8.85
CA PHE A 242 -20.06 3.99 8.70
C PHE A 242 -19.89 3.00 9.86
N ASN A 243 -19.15 3.38 10.90
CA ASN A 243 -18.92 2.53 12.09
C ASN A 243 -18.48 1.11 11.69
N LEU A 244 -17.29 1.02 11.07
CA LEU A 244 -16.76 -0.22 10.47
C LEU A 244 -15.89 -1.03 11.45
N ILE A 245 -15.58 -0.49 12.63
CA ILE A 245 -14.70 -1.09 13.64
C ILE A 245 -15.51 -1.56 14.83
#